data_6e0b10ed416875a860d5d6f2a424bd30
#
_entry.id   6e0b10ed416875a860d5d6f2a424bd30
#
_cell.length_a   1.000
_cell.length_b   1.000
_cell.length_c   1.000
_cell.angle_alpha   90.00
_cell.angle_beta   90.00
_cell.angle_gamma   90.00
#
_symmetry.space_group_name_H-M   'P 1'
#
loop_
_entity.id
_entity.type
_entity.pdbx_description
1 polymer ?
#
loop_
_entity_poly.entity_id
_entity_poly.type
_entity_poly.pdbx_seq_one_letter_code
_entity_poly.pdbx_strand_id
1 'polypeptide(L)'
;PDKSALKIDSEVATDKEKDEFLNILKTGTLSDCEKSSYANNYRFFQQKIVDFLNTYPDWFSFFPIRIMNNCILLPIEAESQDTALRIFSTLNDRGKPLSDADIFKAQFYKYYSAKGEREVFIQKWKDLEVLCDSIFHPITGTPMDELFTRYMYYERAKQGIKSSTTEALRKFYERNAYSLLKNDQTFENLINLADFWNDVQNQNVERFSDRILRRLFV
;
A
#
# COMPACT_ATOMS: atom_id res chain seq x y z
N PRO A 1 -16.87 -27.56 7.46
CA PRO A 1 -16.37 -26.37 6.81
C PRO A 1 -16.74 -26.42 5.34
N ASP A 2 -17.40 -25.38 4.86
CA ASP A 2 -17.83 -25.28 3.48
C ASP A 2 -16.58 -25.25 2.59
N LYS A 3 -16.42 -26.31 1.77
CA LYS A 3 -15.28 -26.45 0.86
C LYS A 3 -15.31 -25.46 -0.31
N SER A 4 -16.42 -24.74 -0.50
CA SER A 4 -16.64 -23.74 -1.54
C SER A 4 -16.14 -22.34 -1.16
N ALA A 5 -15.92 -22.07 0.13
CA ALA A 5 -15.45 -20.77 0.59
C ALA A 5 -13.98 -20.57 0.24
N LEU A 6 -13.68 -19.49 -0.49
CA LEU A 6 -12.30 -19.08 -0.75
C LEU A 6 -11.64 -18.72 0.58
N LYS A 7 -10.52 -19.38 0.88
CA LYS A 7 -9.76 -19.17 2.12
C LYS A 7 -8.87 -17.91 2.08
N ILE A 8 -8.80 -17.27 0.94
CA ILE A 8 -7.98 -16.06 0.74
C ILE A 8 -8.94 -14.89 0.58
N ASP A 9 -9.07 -14.10 1.63
CA ASP A 9 -9.81 -12.85 1.63
C ASP A 9 -8.94 -11.75 2.26
N SER A 10 -8.59 -10.73 1.47
CA SER A 10 -7.81 -9.60 1.96
C SER A 10 -8.75 -8.48 2.40
N GLU A 11 -8.73 -8.13 3.67
CA GLU A 11 -9.48 -6.98 4.18
C GLU A 11 -8.87 -5.63 3.76
N VAL A 12 -7.62 -5.64 3.28
CA VAL A 12 -6.81 -4.43 3.03
C VAL A 12 -6.63 -4.11 1.55
N ALA A 13 -6.91 -5.06 0.65
CA ALA A 13 -6.86 -4.83 -0.80
C ALA A 13 -8.01 -3.93 -1.25
N THR A 14 -7.81 -3.20 -2.35
CA THR A 14 -8.89 -2.44 -2.97
C THR A 14 -9.99 -3.40 -3.46
N ASP A 15 -11.25 -2.98 -3.42
CA ASP A 15 -12.36 -3.83 -3.83
C ASP A 15 -12.20 -4.29 -5.29
N LYS A 16 -11.73 -3.41 -6.17
CA LYS A 16 -11.46 -3.73 -7.57
C LYS A 16 -10.39 -4.82 -7.74
N GLU A 17 -9.26 -4.71 -7.05
CA GLU A 17 -8.19 -5.71 -7.13
C GLU A 17 -8.63 -7.04 -6.51
N LYS A 18 -9.45 -6.98 -5.46
CA LYS A 18 -10.04 -8.15 -4.82
C LYS A 18 -10.98 -8.87 -5.76
N ASP A 19 -11.87 -8.14 -6.45
CA ASP A 19 -12.80 -8.69 -7.42
C ASP A 19 -12.07 -9.31 -8.62
N GLU A 20 -11.03 -8.65 -9.15
CA GLU A 20 -10.17 -9.20 -10.20
C GLU A 20 -9.52 -10.51 -9.74
N PHE A 21 -8.92 -10.54 -8.55
CA PHE A 21 -8.30 -11.74 -7.99
C PHE A 21 -9.31 -12.88 -7.79
N LEU A 22 -10.48 -12.58 -7.23
CA LEU A 22 -11.55 -13.56 -7.04
C LEU A 22 -12.09 -14.09 -8.36
N ASN A 23 -12.19 -13.23 -9.38
CA ASN A 23 -12.59 -13.63 -10.72
C ASN A 23 -11.58 -14.59 -11.36
N ILE A 24 -10.28 -14.29 -11.26
CA ILE A 24 -9.19 -15.17 -11.71
C ILE A 24 -9.30 -16.54 -11.04
N LEU A 25 -9.49 -16.58 -9.72
CA LEU A 25 -9.59 -17.84 -8.96
C LEU A 25 -10.83 -18.68 -9.36
N LYS A 26 -11.95 -18.02 -9.65
CA LYS A 26 -13.21 -18.71 -10.00
C LYS A 26 -13.27 -19.20 -11.43
N THR A 27 -12.78 -18.38 -12.36
CA THR A 27 -13.00 -18.59 -13.79
C THR A 27 -11.75 -19.02 -14.56
N GLY A 28 -10.56 -18.75 -14.00
CA GLY A 28 -9.30 -18.92 -14.71
C GLY A 28 -9.16 -17.98 -15.92
N THR A 29 -10.02 -16.96 -16.03
CA THR A 29 -10.02 -16.04 -17.15
C THR A 29 -9.78 -14.60 -16.70
N LEU A 30 -9.24 -13.80 -17.60
CA LEU A 30 -8.91 -12.42 -17.36
C LEU A 30 -9.27 -11.59 -18.59
N SER A 31 -9.85 -10.41 -18.40
CA SER A 31 -10.08 -9.48 -19.49
C SER A 31 -8.82 -8.66 -19.80
N ASP A 32 -8.67 -8.21 -21.05
CA ASP A 32 -7.49 -7.46 -21.50
C ASP A 32 -7.37 -6.06 -20.85
N CYS A 33 -8.46 -5.54 -20.30
CA CYS A 33 -8.48 -4.23 -19.66
C CYS A 33 -8.01 -4.26 -18.19
N GLU A 34 -7.92 -5.44 -17.57
CA GLU A 34 -7.49 -5.57 -16.19
C GLU A 34 -5.96 -5.42 -16.08
N LYS A 35 -5.49 -4.50 -15.25
CA LYS A 35 -4.07 -4.11 -15.11
C LYS A 35 -3.55 -4.20 -13.67
N SER A 36 -4.28 -4.79 -12.76
CA SER A 36 -3.81 -4.97 -11.38
C SER A 36 -2.54 -5.84 -11.32
N SER A 37 -1.84 -5.79 -10.20
CA SER A 37 -0.69 -6.67 -9.95
C SER A 37 -1.07 -8.15 -10.05
N TYR A 38 -2.28 -8.52 -9.63
CA TYR A 38 -2.79 -9.88 -9.75
C TYR A 38 -2.99 -10.27 -11.23
N ALA A 39 -3.61 -9.41 -12.02
CA ALA A 39 -3.82 -9.62 -13.44
C ALA A 39 -2.50 -9.77 -14.21
N ASN A 40 -1.53 -8.88 -13.94
CA ASN A 40 -0.22 -8.91 -14.57
C ASN A 40 0.56 -10.18 -14.20
N ASN A 41 0.55 -10.57 -12.92
CA ASN A 41 1.20 -11.80 -12.47
C ASN A 41 0.53 -13.03 -13.06
N TYR A 42 -0.80 -13.06 -13.14
CA TYR A 42 -1.52 -14.17 -13.75
C TYR A 42 -1.12 -14.35 -15.23
N ARG A 43 -1.12 -13.28 -16.04
CA ARG A 43 -0.67 -13.34 -17.44
C ARG A 43 0.77 -13.80 -17.56
N PHE A 44 1.65 -13.28 -16.70
CA PHE A 44 3.06 -13.66 -16.69
C PHE A 44 3.23 -15.16 -16.45
N PHE A 45 2.59 -15.70 -15.40
CA PHE A 45 2.70 -17.13 -15.09
C PHE A 45 2.01 -17.99 -16.14
N GLN A 46 0.85 -17.59 -16.66
CA GLN A 46 0.16 -18.28 -17.75
C GLN A 46 1.08 -18.41 -18.97
N GLN A 47 1.69 -17.31 -19.41
CA GLN A 47 2.62 -17.34 -20.54
C GLN A 47 3.83 -18.23 -20.27
N LYS A 48 4.43 -18.12 -19.08
CA LYS A 48 5.60 -18.94 -18.72
C LYS A 48 5.29 -20.44 -18.67
N ILE A 49 4.11 -20.81 -18.19
CA ILE A 49 3.65 -22.20 -18.17
C ILE A 49 3.44 -22.72 -19.60
N VAL A 50 2.80 -21.92 -20.46
CA VAL A 50 2.60 -22.27 -21.87
C VAL A 50 3.94 -22.43 -22.59
N ASP A 51 4.86 -21.49 -22.43
CA ASP A 51 6.22 -21.55 -23.04
C ASP A 51 6.96 -22.80 -22.58
N PHE A 52 6.90 -23.12 -21.28
CA PHE A 52 7.53 -24.30 -20.70
C PHE A 52 6.94 -25.59 -21.29
N LEU A 53 5.62 -25.70 -21.34
CA LEU A 53 4.93 -26.90 -21.84
C LEU A 53 5.07 -27.06 -23.36
N ASN A 54 5.20 -25.98 -24.12
CA ASN A 54 5.54 -26.03 -25.53
C ASN A 54 6.97 -26.55 -25.76
N THR A 55 7.90 -26.19 -24.86
CA THR A 55 9.29 -26.66 -24.94
C THR A 55 9.42 -28.10 -24.45
N TYR A 56 8.63 -28.47 -23.45
CA TYR A 56 8.65 -29.80 -22.82
C TYR A 56 7.26 -30.42 -22.74
N PRO A 57 6.66 -30.88 -23.85
CA PRO A 57 5.27 -31.38 -23.90
C PRO A 57 5.00 -32.54 -22.94
N ASP A 58 5.99 -33.42 -22.75
CA ASP A 58 5.88 -34.57 -21.85
C ASP A 58 5.60 -34.21 -20.39
N TRP A 59 5.92 -32.95 -20.00
CA TRP A 59 5.66 -32.46 -18.66
C TRP A 59 4.21 -32.10 -18.39
N PHE A 60 3.37 -32.05 -19.42
CA PHE A 60 1.95 -31.65 -19.26
C PHE A 60 1.25 -32.48 -18.16
N SER A 61 1.43 -33.79 -18.16
CA SER A 61 0.84 -34.69 -17.16
C SER A 61 1.46 -34.57 -15.77
N PHE A 62 2.75 -34.24 -15.71
CA PHE A 62 3.52 -34.24 -14.45
C PHE A 62 3.57 -32.87 -13.78
N PHE A 63 3.44 -31.78 -14.52
CA PHE A 63 3.61 -30.43 -14.01
C PHE A 63 2.63 -30.09 -12.86
N PRO A 64 1.29 -30.30 -13.00
CA PRO A 64 0.37 -30.07 -11.90
C PRO A 64 0.67 -30.93 -10.66
N ILE A 65 1.01 -32.20 -10.88
CA ILE A 65 1.33 -33.15 -9.81
C ILE A 65 2.58 -32.71 -9.05
N ARG A 66 3.60 -32.23 -9.77
CA ARG A 66 4.84 -31.71 -9.17
C ARG A 66 4.58 -30.47 -8.33
N ILE A 67 3.78 -29.52 -8.81
CA ILE A 67 3.41 -28.34 -8.02
C ILE A 67 2.66 -28.76 -6.76
N MET A 68 1.62 -29.59 -6.90
CA MET A 68 0.77 -29.99 -5.75
C MET A 68 1.53 -30.81 -4.69
N ASN A 69 2.52 -31.61 -5.07
CA ASN A 69 3.20 -32.51 -4.15
C ASN A 69 4.56 -31.99 -3.68
N ASN A 70 5.23 -31.15 -4.46
CA ASN A 70 6.61 -30.76 -4.18
C ASN A 70 6.76 -29.27 -3.78
N CYS A 71 5.73 -28.45 -4.00
CA CYS A 71 5.74 -27.09 -3.50
C CYS A 71 5.19 -27.08 -2.07
N ILE A 72 6.06 -26.79 -1.11
CA ILE A 72 5.69 -26.69 0.30
C ILE A 72 5.31 -25.22 0.58
N LEU A 73 4.06 -25.01 0.98
CA LEU A 73 3.62 -23.73 1.51
C LEU A 73 3.75 -23.77 3.03
N LEU A 74 4.50 -22.82 3.58
CA LEU A 74 4.64 -22.65 5.02
C LEU A 74 3.63 -21.60 5.49
N PRO A 75 2.51 -21.99 6.14
CA PRO A 75 1.62 -21.03 6.74
C PRO A 75 2.30 -20.40 7.96
N ILE A 76 2.23 -19.08 8.07
CA ILE A 76 2.74 -18.34 9.22
C ILE A 76 1.54 -17.69 9.89
N GLU A 77 1.25 -18.14 11.10
CA GLU A 77 0.22 -17.55 11.94
C GLU A 77 0.87 -16.61 12.95
N ALA A 78 0.29 -15.44 13.15
CA ALA A 78 0.74 -14.46 14.11
C ALA A 78 -0.31 -14.24 15.19
N GLU A 79 0.09 -14.30 16.45
CA GLU A 79 -0.80 -14.11 17.60
C GLU A 79 -1.32 -12.67 17.72
N SER A 80 -0.63 -11.72 17.11
CA SER A 80 -1.00 -10.31 17.11
C SER A 80 -0.56 -9.63 15.83
N GLN A 81 -1.21 -8.51 15.52
CA GLN A 81 -0.85 -7.67 14.37
C GLN A 81 0.59 -7.15 14.46
N ASP A 82 1.07 -6.81 15.64
CA ASP A 82 2.47 -6.36 15.84
C ASP A 82 3.46 -7.48 15.50
N THR A 83 3.15 -8.72 15.92
CA THR A 83 3.97 -9.89 15.58
C THR A 83 3.93 -10.16 14.09
N ALA A 84 2.75 -10.07 13.45
CA ALA A 84 2.60 -10.22 12.00
C ALA A 84 3.45 -9.20 11.24
N LEU A 85 3.39 -7.93 11.62
CA LEU A 85 4.18 -6.86 11.00
C LEU A 85 5.68 -7.07 11.17
N ARG A 86 6.14 -7.52 12.36
CA ARG A 86 7.56 -7.83 12.60
C ARG A 86 8.03 -8.99 11.74
N ILE A 87 7.27 -10.07 11.68
CA ILE A 87 7.57 -11.23 10.82
C ILE A 87 7.62 -10.80 9.37
N PHE A 88 6.62 -10.05 8.92
CA PHE A 88 6.49 -9.60 7.54
C PHE A 88 7.65 -8.66 7.14
N SER A 89 8.02 -7.70 7.99
CA SER A 89 9.17 -6.83 7.73
C SER A 89 10.48 -7.61 7.66
N THR A 90 10.69 -8.57 8.55
CA THR A 90 11.91 -9.39 8.59
C THR A 90 12.02 -10.30 7.36
N LEU A 91 10.92 -10.89 6.91
CA LEU A 91 10.90 -11.74 5.72
C LEU A 91 11.10 -10.92 4.44
N ASN A 92 10.58 -9.69 4.37
CA ASN A 92 10.72 -8.81 3.23
C ASN A 92 12.07 -8.10 3.12
N ASP A 93 12.90 -8.12 4.16
CA ASP A 93 14.28 -7.60 4.08
C ASP A 93 15.14 -8.31 2.99
N ARG A 94 14.70 -9.48 2.53
CA ARG A 94 15.34 -10.24 1.44
C ARG A 94 14.69 -10.05 0.07
N GLY A 95 13.60 -9.25 -0.01
CA GLY A 95 12.84 -8.97 -1.23
C GLY A 95 12.61 -7.47 -1.46
N LYS A 96 11.41 -7.10 -1.91
CA LYS A 96 10.99 -5.69 -1.94
C LYS A 96 10.59 -5.29 -0.51
N PRO A 97 11.35 -4.43 0.16
CA PRO A 97 11.01 -4.02 1.53
C PRO A 97 9.64 -3.33 1.54
N LEU A 98 8.94 -3.44 2.67
CA LEU A 98 7.75 -2.63 2.93
C LEU A 98 8.10 -1.15 2.81
N SER A 99 7.23 -0.39 2.16
CA SER A 99 7.32 1.06 2.19
C SER A 99 7.14 1.56 3.63
N ASP A 100 7.64 2.74 3.93
CA ASP A 100 7.42 3.34 5.24
C ASP A 100 5.93 3.61 5.44
N ALA A 101 5.22 4.01 4.38
CA ALA A 101 3.78 4.21 4.39
C ALA A 101 2.98 2.94 4.74
N ASP A 102 3.41 1.75 4.31
CA ASP A 102 2.75 0.49 4.69
C ASP A 102 2.82 0.24 6.21
N ILE A 103 3.97 0.55 6.81
CA ILE A 103 4.15 0.45 8.26
C ILE A 103 3.25 1.46 8.98
N PHE A 104 3.18 2.70 8.47
CA PHE A 104 2.36 3.75 9.06
C PHE A 104 0.86 3.44 8.91
N LYS A 105 0.44 2.89 7.77
CA LYS A 105 -0.91 2.36 7.54
C LYS A 105 -1.31 1.37 8.64
N ALA A 106 -0.43 0.43 8.93
CA ALA A 106 -0.67 -0.57 9.96
C ALA A 106 -0.82 0.02 11.37
N GLN A 107 -0.03 1.07 11.71
CA GLN A 107 -0.15 1.76 12.99
C GLN A 107 -1.47 2.53 13.11
N PHE A 108 -1.88 3.25 12.06
CA PHE A 108 -3.19 3.90 12.01
C PHE A 108 -4.32 2.88 12.07
N TYR A 109 -4.24 1.79 11.29
CA TYR A 109 -5.24 0.72 11.31
C TYR A 109 -5.46 0.16 12.72
N LYS A 110 -4.36 -0.12 13.43
CA LYS A 110 -4.42 -0.57 14.82
C LYS A 110 -5.12 0.44 15.73
N TYR A 111 -4.79 1.73 15.57
CA TYR A 111 -5.38 2.81 16.35
C TYR A 111 -6.88 2.94 16.11
N TYR A 112 -7.30 2.98 14.83
CA TYR A 112 -8.72 3.12 14.47
C TYR A 112 -9.53 1.84 14.76
N SER A 113 -8.92 0.66 14.64
CA SER A 113 -9.55 -0.61 15.03
C SER A 113 -9.87 -0.66 16.52
N ALA A 114 -8.97 -0.17 17.37
CA ALA A 114 -9.21 -0.08 18.82
C ALA A 114 -10.33 0.91 19.18
N LYS A 115 -10.62 1.89 18.32
CA LYS A 115 -11.75 2.83 18.47
C LYS A 115 -13.06 2.33 17.89
N GLY A 116 -13.07 1.19 17.17
CA GLY A 116 -14.23 0.70 16.44
C GLY A 116 -14.51 1.43 15.11
N GLU A 117 -13.55 2.20 14.60
CA GLU A 117 -13.68 3.04 13.40
C GLU A 117 -12.88 2.46 12.20
N ARG A 118 -12.67 1.13 12.18
CA ARG A 118 -11.85 0.43 11.21
C ARG A 118 -12.29 0.67 9.76
N GLU A 119 -13.56 0.51 9.46
CA GLU A 119 -14.11 0.63 8.11
C GLU A 119 -13.99 2.07 7.58
N VAL A 120 -14.25 3.05 8.43
CA VAL A 120 -14.12 4.48 8.09
C VAL A 120 -12.66 4.81 7.76
N PHE A 121 -11.72 4.29 8.55
CA PHE A 121 -10.29 4.47 8.29
C PHE A 121 -9.89 3.84 6.95
N ILE A 122 -10.30 2.58 6.69
CA ILE A 122 -9.96 1.88 5.45
C ILE A 122 -10.43 2.69 4.24
N GLN A 123 -11.65 3.22 4.25
CA GLN A 123 -12.17 4.01 3.15
C GLN A 123 -11.37 5.30 2.97
N LYS A 124 -11.18 6.09 4.03
CA LYS A 124 -10.39 7.33 3.98
C LYS A 124 -8.95 7.10 3.52
N TRP A 125 -8.35 5.98 3.92
CA TRP A 125 -7.00 5.61 3.49
C TRP A 125 -6.95 5.30 1.99
N LYS A 126 -7.91 4.53 1.47
CA LYS A 126 -8.01 4.23 0.03
C LYS A 126 -8.15 5.51 -0.80
N ASP A 127 -9.02 6.41 -0.35
CA ASP A 127 -9.23 7.69 -1.04
C ASP A 127 -7.94 8.53 -1.03
N LEU A 128 -7.21 8.52 0.08
CA LEU A 128 -5.92 9.20 0.21
C LEU A 128 -4.84 8.57 -0.69
N GLU A 129 -4.77 7.24 -0.79
CA GLU A 129 -3.86 6.54 -1.71
C GLU A 129 -4.12 6.95 -3.16
N VAL A 130 -5.39 6.93 -3.60
CA VAL A 130 -5.79 7.33 -4.96
C VAL A 130 -5.41 8.80 -5.23
N LEU A 131 -5.65 9.68 -4.26
CA LEU A 131 -5.26 11.07 -4.38
C LEU A 131 -3.75 11.24 -4.50
N CYS A 132 -2.97 10.58 -3.63
CA CYS A 132 -1.50 10.63 -3.67
C CYS A 132 -0.95 10.11 -4.98
N ASP A 133 -1.49 9.01 -5.51
CA ASP A 133 -1.07 8.43 -6.80
C ASP A 133 -1.31 9.41 -7.97
N SER A 134 -2.31 10.28 -7.86
CA SER A 134 -2.60 11.27 -8.88
C SER A 134 -1.69 12.51 -8.83
N ILE A 135 -1.14 12.84 -7.66
CA ILE A 135 -0.40 14.09 -7.42
C ILE A 135 1.10 13.91 -7.22
N PHE A 136 1.55 12.75 -6.71
CA PHE A 136 2.96 12.53 -6.42
C PHE A 136 3.56 11.46 -7.33
N HIS A 137 4.70 11.79 -7.93
CA HIS A 137 5.44 10.88 -8.82
C HIS A 137 6.91 10.81 -8.38
N PRO A 138 7.20 10.27 -7.17
CA PRO A 138 8.56 10.23 -6.65
C PRO A 138 9.44 9.31 -7.49
N ILE A 139 10.73 9.64 -7.61
CA ILE A 139 11.72 8.78 -8.29
C ILE A 139 11.96 7.50 -7.47
N THR A 140 11.91 7.62 -6.14
CA THR A 140 12.11 6.50 -5.20
C THR A 140 11.02 6.51 -4.13
N GLY A 141 10.63 5.34 -3.66
CA GLY A 141 9.54 5.20 -2.70
C GLY A 141 8.17 5.20 -3.35
N THR A 142 7.15 5.40 -2.56
CA THR A 142 5.74 5.44 -2.99
C THR A 142 5.19 6.86 -2.92
N PRO A 143 4.09 7.19 -3.64
CA PRO A 143 3.39 8.46 -3.48
C PRO A 143 2.98 8.77 -2.04
N MET A 144 2.61 7.74 -1.28
CA MET A 144 2.31 7.87 0.14
C MET A 144 3.56 8.20 0.99
N ASP A 145 4.73 7.60 0.69
CA ASP A 145 5.99 7.95 1.37
C ASP A 145 6.34 9.43 1.15
N GLU A 146 6.05 9.95 -0.05
CA GLU A 146 6.25 11.38 -0.36
C GLU A 146 5.33 12.27 0.49
N LEU A 147 4.04 11.92 0.64
CA LEU A 147 3.13 12.64 1.51
C LEU A 147 3.63 12.67 2.96
N PHE A 148 4.04 11.51 3.50
CA PHE A 148 4.57 11.41 4.85
C PHE A 148 5.88 12.20 5.03
N THR A 149 6.71 12.24 4.00
CA THR A 149 7.93 13.07 4.00
C THR A 149 7.60 14.55 4.10
N ARG A 150 6.62 15.03 3.33
CA ARG A 150 6.15 16.44 3.40
C ARG A 150 5.54 16.75 4.75
N TYR A 151 4.76 15.83 5.31
CA TYR A 151 4.19 16.00 6.64
C TYR A 151 5.27 16.01 7.74
N MET A 152 6.31 15.20 7.63
CA MET A 152 7.48 15.26 8.51
C MET A 152 8.13 16.65 8.50
N TYR A 153 8.32 17.26 7.33
CA TYR A 153 8.88 18.62 7.23
C TYR A 153 7.94 19.66 7.86
N TYR A 154 6.63 19.52 7.67
CA TYR A 154 5.65 20.38 8.32
C TYR A 154 5.75 20.29 9.86
N GLU A 155 5.77 19.10 10.41
CA GLU A 155 5.90 18.88 11.87
C GLU A 155 7.25 19.39 12.41
N ARG A 156 8.33 19.20 11.68
CA ARG A 156 9.64 19.75 12.03
C ARG A 156 9.63 21.28 12.06
N ALA A 157 9.02 21.92 11.09
CA ALA A 157 8.87 23.38 11.03
C ALA A 157 8.01 23.89 12.19
N LYS A 158 6.92 23.23 12.51
CA LYS A 158 6.04 23.53 13.63
C LYS A 158 6.77 23.44 14.98
N GLN A 159 7.70 22.50 15.12
CA GLN A 159 8.55 22.33 16.30
C GLN A 159 9.75 23.29 16.31
N GLY A 160 9.90 24.14 15.31
CA GLY A 160 11.02 25.09 15.23
C GLY A 160 12.38 24.42 14.91
N ILE A 161 12.39 23.18 14.40
CA ILE A 161 13.62 22.45 14.07
C ILE A 161 14.22 23.04 12.78
N LYS A 162 15.36 23.71 12.91
CA LYS A 162 16.07 24.38 11.83
C LYS A 162 17.22 23.55 11.21
N SER A 163 17.48 22.35 11.74
CA SER A 163 18.54 21.50 11.20
C SER A 163 18.26 21.10 9.76
N SER A 164 19.24 21.23 8.89
CA SER A 164 19.20 20.77 7.49
C SER A 164 19.33 19.25 7.37
N THR A 165 19.90 18.59 8.39
CA THR A 165 20.03 17.14 8.44
C THR A 165 18.67 16.52 8.77
N THR A 166 18.13 15.75 7.86
CA THR A 166 16.91 14.98 8.07
C THR A 166 17.25 13.57 8.50
N GLU A 167 16.50 13.07 9.46
CA GLU A 167 16.53 11.66 9.79
C GLU A 167 15.71 10.84 8.76
N ALA A 168 15.92 9.52 8.75
CA ALA A 168 15.12 8.63 7.91
C ALA A 168 13.63 8.73 8.30
N LEU A 169 12.75 8.68 7.31
CA LEU A 169 11.31 8.84 7.46
C LEU A 169 10.75 7.92 8.56
N ARG A 170 11.06 6.64 8.48
CA ARG A 170 10.65 5.64 9.48
C ARG A 170 11.06 6.05 10.89
N LYS A 171 12.33 6.46 11.08
CA LYS A 171 12.87 6.84 12.38
C LYS A 171 12.16 8.05 13.00
N PHE A 172 11.73 9.00 12.16
CA PHE A 172 10.96 10.14 12.63
C PHE A 172 9.62 9.70 13.25
N TYR A 173 8.88 8.84 12.56
CA TYR A 173 7.57 8.41 13.04
C TYR A 173 7.62 7.33 14.13
N GLU A 174 8.71 6.58 14.24
CA GLU A 174 8.93 5.61 15.34
C GLU A 174 9.07 6.26 16.72
N ARG A 175 9.34 7.56 16.75
CA ARG A 175 9.50 8.28 18.02
C ARG A 175 8.29 8.07 18.93
N ASN A 176 8.57 7.89 20.24
CA ASN A 176 7.54 7.67 21.25
C ASN A 176 6.54 6.57 20.86
N ALA A 177 7.03 5.45 20.32
CA ALA A 177 6.21 4.31 19.89
C ALA A 177 5.09 4.70 18.94
N TYR A 178 5.41 5.45 17.89
CA TYR A 178 4.47 5.94 16.87
C TYR A 178 3.35 6.83 17.43
N SER A 179 3.62 7.60 18.48
CA SER A 179 2.59 8.44 19.09
C SER A 179 1.92 9.41 18.13
N LEU A 180 2.68 9.91 17.13
CA LEU A 180 2.15 10.80 16.10
C LEU A 180 1.09 10.12 15.23
N LEU A 181 1.21 8.81 14.96
CA LEU A 181 0.26 8.03 14.17
C LEU A 181 -0.95 7.51 14.98
N LYS A 182 -0.98 7.76 16.28
CA LYS A 182 -2.07 7.40 17.19
C LYS A 182 -2.91 8.63 17.54
N ASN A 183 -3.19 9.47 16.53
CA ASN A 183 -3.88 10.73 16.70
C ASN A 183 -4.72 11.05 15.47
N ASP A 184 -6.03 11.29 15.67
CA ASP A 184 -6.96 11.63 14.60
C ASP A 184 -6.52 12.90 13.86
N GLN A 185 -6.05 13.90 14.59
CA GLN A 185 -5.62 15.16 13.99
C GLN A 185 -4.47 14.99 13.02
N THR A 186 -3.57 14.03 13.28
CA THR A 186 -2.48 13.71 12.35
C THR A 186 -3.01 13.17 11.04
N PHE A 187 -3.99 12.27 11.10
CA PHE A 187 -4.58 11.70 9.89
C PHE A 187 -5.37 12.74 9.08
N GLU A 188 -6.16 13.56 9.76
CA GLU A 188 -6.86 14.67 9.11
C GLU A 188 -5.89 15.70 8.50
N ASN A 189 -4.77 15.99 9.17
CA ASN A 189 -3.73 16.87 8.64
C ASN A 189 -3.04 16.29 7.40
N LEU A 190 -2.85 14.96 7.33
CA LEU A 190 -2.31 14.30 6.15
C LEU A 190 -3.27 14.44 4.96
N ILE A 191 -4.57 14.23 5.18
CA ILE A 191 -5.61 14.43 4.14
C ILE A 191 -5.60 15.88 3.66
N ASN A 192 -5.65 16.84 4.58
CA ASN A 192 -5.63 18.26 4.24
C ASN A 192 -4.35 18.67 3.49
N LEU A 193 -3.22 18.06 3.82
CA LEU A 193 -1.96 18.31 3.12
C LEU A 193 -1.97 17.74 1.70
N ALA A 194 -2.53 16.56 1.50
CA ALA A 194 -2.71 15.98 0.17
C ALA A 194 -3.65 16.85 -0.69
N ASP A 195 -4.79 17.29 -0.14
CA ASP A 195 -5.71 18.20 -0.81
C ASP A 195 -5.03 19.52 -1.18
N PHE A 196 -4.22 20.08 -0.27
CA PHE A 196 -3.44 21.29 -0.56
C PHE A 196 -2.50 21.07 -1.77
N TRP A 197 -1.78 19.95 -1.81
CA TRP A 197 -0.88 19.65 -2.93
C TRP A 197 -1.62 19.36 -4.22
N ASN A 198 -2.81 18.77 -4.15
CA ASN A 198 -3.69 18.63 -5.31
C ASN A 198 -4.10 19.97 -5.90
N ASP A 199 -4.46 20.94 -5.06
CA ASP A 199 -4.75 22.30 -5.52
C ASP A 199 -3.53 23.01 -6.09
N VAL A 200 -2.35 22.80 -5.50
CA VAL A 200 -1.09 23.32 -6.03
C VAL A 200 -0.83 22.76 -7.43
N GLN A 201 -0.96 21.44 -7.60
CA GLN A 201 -0.69 20.80 -8.89
C GLN A 201 -1.70 21.20 -9.98
N ASN A 202 -2.97 21.34 -9.61
CA ASN A 202 -4.03 21.77 -10.52
C ASN A 202 -4.08 23.30 -10.70
N GLN A 203 -3.13 24.04 -10.12
CA GLN A 203 -3.07 25.50 -10.17
C GLN A 203 -4.38 26.19 -9.76
N ASN A 204 -5.05 25.67 -8.73
CA ASN A 204 -6.31 26.20 -8.22
C ASN A 204 -6.10 27.50 -7.45
N VAL A 205 -5.81 28.58 -8.18
CA VAL A 205 -5.50 29.92 -7.61
C VAL A 205 -6.69 30.56 -6.88
N GLU A 206 -7.91 30.13 -7.12
CA GLU A 206 -9.10 30.67 -6.44
C GLU A 206 -9.13 30.30 -4.97
N ARG A 207 -8.57 29.14 -4.61
CA ARG A 207 -8.47 28.68 -3.22
C ARG A 207 -7.46 29.50 -2.40
N PHE A 208 -6.53 30.18 -3.03
CA PHE A 208 -5.49 30.95 -2.35
C PHE A 208 -5.77 32.44 -2.45
N SER A 209 -6.25 33.04 -1.34
CA SER A 209 -6.49 34.47 -1.24
C SER A 209 -5.20 35.31 -1.17
N ASP A 210 -4.08 34.70 -0.80
CA ASP A 210 -2.80 35.36 -0.65
C ASP A 210 -2.09 35.54 -2.00
N ARG A 211 -1.77 36.80 -2.31
CA ARG A 211 -1.01 37.18 -3.53
C ARG A 211 0.36 36.52 -3.61
N ILE A 212 0.97 36.16 -2.46
CA ILE A 212 2.30 35.53 -2.41
C ILE A 212 2.16 34.07 -2.86
N LEU A 213 1.14 33.33 -2.37
CA LEU A 213 0.90 31.96 -2.77
C LEU A 213 0.59 31.83 -4.26
N ARG A 214 -0.17 32.80 -4.83
CA ARG A 214 -0.43 32.83 -6.28
C ARG A 214 0.82 32.97 -7.13
N ARG A 215 1.90 33.56 -6.59
CA ARG A 215 3.18 33.69 -7.31
C ARG A 215 4.00 32.40 -7.30
N LEU A 216 3.67 31.43 -6.45
CA LEU A 216 4.33 30.13 -6.44
C LEU A 216 3.92 29.24 -7.63
N PHE A 217 2.84 29.61 -8.32
CA PHE A 217 2.32 28.89 -9.49
C PHE A 217 2.75 29.50 -10.83
N VAL A 218 3.55 30.54 -10.82
CA VAL A 218 4.12 31.18 -12.00
C VAL A 218 5.62 30.89 -12.02
#